data_0e1eb74a8f183b84a32b906e64aeceb8
#
_entry.id   0e1eb74a8f183b84a32b906e64aeceb8
#
_cell.length_a   1.000
_cell.length_b   1.000
_cell.length_c   1.000
_cell.angle_alpha   90.00
_cell.angle_beta   90.00
_cell.angle_gamma   90.00
#
_symmetry.space_group_name_H-M   'P 1'
#
loop_
_entity.id
_entity.type
_entity.pdbx_description
1 polymer ?
#
loop_
_entity_poly.entity_id
_entity_poly.type
_entity_poly.pdbx_seq_one_letter_code
_entity_poly.pdbx_strand_id
1 'polypeptide(L)'
;FAAIIETFLLKVGEQVDQAKVFLACKKIEEWYVGDGWYSDGPSFSMDYYNDYVIHPMLVDIYQVLKEKKIVSERQYNTAVKRMIRHSDFSERMIMPDGVFPAFGRSATYRTGAFQSLSQVALMKILPSYIHPAQVRCALTAVFVNMYDGNQNFDKNGWLVLGFNGHQPELADYYTTTGSLYMATLGFLALGLPADDYFWTNSFEEWT
;
A
#
# COMPACT_ATOMS: atom_id res chain seq x y z
N PHE A 1 13.54 0.18 1.31
CA PHE A 1 13.70 -0.07 2.75
C PHE A 1 14.81 0.77 3.38
N ALA A 2 16.04 0.82 2.84
CA ALA A 2 17.13 1.60 3.45
C ALA A 2 16.72 3.06 3.70
N ALA A 3 16.09 3.73 2.74
CA ALA A 3 15.67 5.12 2.89
C ALA A 3 14.65 5.33 4.00
N ILE A 4 13.67 4.43 4.17
CA ILE A 4 12.65 4.60 5.22
C ILE A 4 13.26 4.44 6.62
N ILE A 5 14.23 3.53 6.78
CA ILE A 5 14.94 3.36 8.05
C ILE A 5 15.74 4.62 8.40
N GLU A 6 16.56 5.13 7.48
CA GLU A 6 17.31 6.37 7.68
C GLU A 6 16.37 7.58 7.95
N THR A 7 15.24 7.62 7.26
CA THR A 7 14.24 8.68 7.47
C THR A 7 13.57 8.57 8.84
N PHE A 8 13.32 7.36 9.32
CA PHE A 8 12.83 7.15 10.68
C PHE A 8 13.87 7.63 11.73
N LEU A 9 15.12 7.28 11.57
CA LEU A 9 16.20 7.77 12.43
C LEU A 9 16.26 9.31 12.42
N LEU A 10 16.17 9.93 11.26
CA LEU A 10 16.09 11.38 11.13
C LEU A 10 14.89 11.98 11.88
N LYS A 11 13.73 11.32 11.82
CA LYS A 11 12.51 11.77 12.50
C LYS A 11 12.68 11.79 14.01
N VAL A 12 13.33 10.78 14.58
CA VAL A 12 13.57 10.66 16.03
C VAL A 12 14.82 11.40 16.51
N GLY A 13 15.55 12.06 15.61
CA GLY A 13 16.70 12.92 15.97
C GLY A 13 18.05 12.22 16.01
N GLU A 14 18.15 11.02 15.48
CA GLU A 14 19.38 10.24 15.38
C GLU A 14 20.26 10.65 14.19
N GLN A 15 21.52 10.24 14.21
CA GLN A 15 22.41 10.44 13.07
C GLN A 15 21.98 9.58 11.87
N VAL A 16 22.01 10.16 10.68
CA VAL A 16 21.53 9.53 9.46
C VAL A 16 22.49 9.72 8.29
N ASP A 17 22.50 8.77 7.39
CA ASP A 17 23.16 8.89 6.10
C ASP A 17 22.22 9.54 5.08
N GLN A 18 22.23 10.86 5.01
CA GLN A 18 21.41 11.61 4.07
C GLN A 18 21.70 11.26 2.60
N ALA A 19 22.96 10.93 2.26
CA ALA A 19 23.32 10.55 0.90
C ALA A 19 22.61 9.25 0.50
N LYS A 20 22.50 8.29 1.42
CA LYS A 20 21.74 7.06 1.19
C LYS A 20 20.26 7.32 0.93
N VAL A 21 19.63 8.23 1.69
CA VAL A 21 18.22 8.63 1.46
C VAL A 21 18.06 9.25 0.08
N PHE A 22 18.91 10.22 -0.28
CA PHE A 22 18.83 10.88 -1.58
C PHE A 22 19.04 9.92 -2.75
N LEU A 23 20.05 9.05 -2.66
CA LEU A 23 20.32 8.08 -3.72
C LEU A 23 19.14 7.10 -3.90
N ALA A 24 18.54 6.64 -2.81
CA ALA A 24 17.39 5.75 -2.87
C ALA A 24 16.17 6.45 -3.48
N CYS A 25 15.84 7.66 -3.02
CA CYS A 25 14.73 8.44 -3.60
C CYS A 25 14.95 8.73 -5.09
N LYS A 26 16.16 9.17 -5.46
CA LYS A 26 16.51 9.41 -6.86
C LYS A 26 16.34 8.15 -7.70
N LYS A 27 16.77 6.99 -7.20
CA LYS A 27 16.65 5.74 -7.93
C LYS A 27 15.18 5.33 -8.15
N ILE A 28 14.32 5.51 -7.15
CA ILE A 28 12.88 5.25 -7.32
C ILE A 28 12.26 6.22 -8.32
N GLU A 29 12.64 7.51 -8.29
CA GLU A 29 12.13 8.48 -9.28
C GLU A 29 12.51 8.13 -10.72
N GLU A 30 13.69 7.53 -10.95
CA GLU A 30 14.12 7.05 -12.27
C GLU A 30 13.23 5.91 -12.80
N TRP A 31 12.55 5.19 -11.94
CA TRP A 31 11.67 4.06 -12.28
C TRP A 31 10.20 4.45 -12.46
N TYR A 32 9.88 5.73 -12.35
CA TYR A 32 8.51 6.19 -12.61
C TYR A 32 8.17 6.05 -14.10
N VAL A 33 7.14 5.25 -14.38
CA VAL A 33 6.73 4.95 -15.77
C VAL A 33 5.48 5.70 -16.22
N GLY A 34 4.90 6.52 -15.34
CA GLY A 34 3.71 7.32 -15.65
C GLY A 34 2.44 6.78 -14.99
N ASP A 35 1.39 7.55 -15.04
CA ASP A 35 0.03 7.22 -14.61
C ASP A 35 -0.08 6.58 -13.20
N GLY A 36 0.77 7.03 -12.28
CA GLY A 36 0.80 6.51 -10.91
C GLY A 36 1.62 5.22 -10.73
N TRP A 37 2.29 4.72 -11.75
CA TRP A 37 3.07 3.50 -11.66
C TRP A 37 4.57 3.74 -11.61
N TYR A 38 5.24 2.94 -10.79
CA TYR A 38 6.68 2.76 -10.79
C TYR A 38 7.01 1.34 -11.27
N SER A 39 8.06 1.21 -12.07
CA SER A 39 8.65 -0.10 -12.30
C SER A 39 9.32 -0.61 -11.02
N ASP A 40 9.24 -1.89 -10.74
CA ASP A 40 9.97 -2.51 -9.65
C ASP A 40 11.39 -2.88 -10.10
N GLY A 41 12.22 -1.86 -10.26
CA GLY A 41 13.60 -1.97 -10.71
C GLY A 41 13.85 -1.39 -12.11
N PRO A 42 15.06 -1.60 -12.67
CA PRO A 42 15.47 -1.00 -13.94
C PRO A 42 14.79 -1.65 -15.15
N SER A 43 14.32 -2.88 -15.02
CA SER A 43 13.52 -3.56 -16.04
C SER A 43 12.06 -3.35 -15.77
N PHE A 44 11.25 -3.15 -16.80
CA PHE A 44 9.82 -2.95 -16.64
C PHE A 44 9.17 -4.11 -15.86
N SER A 45 8.55 -3.77 -14.74
CA SER A 45 7.81 -4.70 -13.90
C SER A 45 6.69 -3.95 -13.19
N MET A 46 5.45 -4.36 -13.40
CA MET A 46 4.27 -3.81 -12.72
C MET A 46 3.75 -4.85 -11.74
N ASP A 47 3.74 -4.52 -10.48
CA ASP A 47 3.28 -5.40 -9.41
C ASP A 47 2.80 -4.64 -8.18
N TYR A 48 2.27 -5.38 -7.21
CA TYR A 48 1.79 -4.82 -5.93
C TYR A 48 2.89 -4.22 -5.06
N TYR A 49 4.16 -4.30 -5.46
CA TYR A 49 5.24 -3.60 -4.77
C TYR A 49 5.01 -2.08 -4.78
N ASN A 50 4.26 -1.58 -5.77
CA ASN A 50 3.77 -0.20 -5.78
C ASN A 50 2.89 0.10 -4.57
N ASP A 51 2.04 -0.84 -4.16
CA ASP A 51 1.02 -0.64 -3.13
C ASP A 51 1.57 -0.67 -1.71
N TYR A 52 2.44 -1.64 -1.39
CA TYR A 52 2.90 -1.83 0.01
C TYR A 52 4.36 -1.46 0.25
N VAL A 53 5.09 -1.00 -0.75
CA VAL A 53 6.48 -0.53 -0.58
C VAL A 53 6.70 0.84 -1.22
N ILE A 54 6.48 0.97 -2.56
CA ILE A 54 6.99 2.15 -3.27
C ILE A 54 6.20 3.40 -2.86
N HIS A 55 4.92 3.46 -3.12
CA HIS A 55 4.11 4.65 -2.82
C HIS A 55 4.05 4.98 -1.32
N PRO A 56 3.68 4.04 -0.43
CA PRO A 56 3.55 4.36 0.97
C PRO A 56 4.86 4.87 1.58
N MET A 57 5.95 4.13 1.36
CA MET A 57 7.23 4.51 1.95
C MET A 57 7.77 5.80 1.33
N LEU A 58 7.58 6.03 0.03
CA LEU A 58 8.06 7.25 -0.62
C LEU A 58 7.33 8.50 -0.11
N VAL A 59 6.02 8.41 0.11
CA VAL A 59 5.22 9.49 0.69
C VAL A 59 5.66 9.77 2.12
N ASP A 60 5.84 8.74 2.95
CA ASP A 60 6.30 8.89 4.34
C ASP A 60 7.72 9.50 4.40
N ILE A 61 8.63 9.04 3.54
CA ILE A 61 9.98 9.60 3.43
C ILE A 61 9.90 11.08 3.08
N TYR A 62 9.20 11.45 2.02
CA TYR A 62 9.10 12.85 1.59
C TYR A 62 8.37 13.73 2.59
N GLN A 63 7.41 13.19 3.35
CA GLN A 63 6.77 13.94 4.43
C GLN A 63 7.79 14.36 5.49
N VAL A 64 8.58 13.43 6.00
CA VAL A 64 9.61 13.73 7.01
C VAL A 64 10.66 14.67 6.46
N LEU A 65 11.14 14.43 5.24
CA LEU A 65 12.14 15.30 4.60
C LEU A 65 11.61 16.73 4.38
N LYS A 66 10.33 16.89 4.04
CA LYS A 66 9.67 18.18 3.94
C LYS A 66 9.58 18.87 5.31
N GLU A 67 9.15 18.17 6.35
CA GLU A 67 9.09 18.68 7.73
C GLU A 67 10.46 19.19 8.22
N LYS A 68 11.53 18.49 7.83
CA LYS A 68 12.91 18.85 8.12
C LYS A 68 13.49 19.90 7.13
N LYS A 69 12.69 20.38 6.16
CA LYS A 69 13.08 21.35 5.12
C LYS A 69 14.24 20.88 4.22
N ILE A 70 14.38 19.58 4.05
CA ILE A 70 15.41 18.94 3.21
C ILE A 70 14.94 18.84 1.75
N VAL A 71 13.64 18.63 1.53
CA VAL A 71 13.01 18.62 0.22
C VAL A 71 11.94 19.70 0.13
N SER A 72 11.60 20.08 -1.10
CA SER A 72 10.53 21.03 -1.35
C SER A 72 9.15 20.41 -1.15
N GLU A 73 8.16 21.24 -0.84
CA GLU A 73 6.76 20.83 -0.81
C GLU A 73 6.31 20.26 -2.17
N ARG A 74 6.84 20.77 -3.28
CA ARG A 74 6.55 20.25 -4.63
C ARG A 74 6.94 18.77 -4.78
N GLN A 75 8.07 18.34 -4.22
CA GLN A 75 8.51 16.94 -4.29
C GLN A 75 7.55 16.03 -3.51
N TYR A 76 7.19 16.42 -2.28
CA TYR A 76 6.19 15.72 -1.49
C TYR A 76 4.85 15.62 -2.22
N ASN A 77 4.33 16.75 -2.71
CA ASN A 77 3.05 16.80 -3.41
C ASN A 77 3.05 15.95 -4.69
N THR A 78 4.20 15.85 -5.36
CA THR A 78 4.34 14.96 -6.53
C THR A 78 4.19 13.49 -6.14
N ALA A 79 4.85 13.05 -5.07
CA ALA A 79 4.72 11.67 -4.58
C ALA A 79 3.28 11.36 -4.14
N VAL A 80 2.66 12.27 -3.40
CA VAL A 80 1.25 12.17 -2.97
C VAL A 80 0.31 12.06 -4.18
N LYS A 81 0.47 12.94 -5.18
CA LYS A 81 -0.36 12.91 -6.40
C LYS A 81 -0.25 11.58 -7.15
N ARG A 82 0.95 11.03 -7.23
CA ARG A 82 1.18 9.72 -7.87
C ARG A 82 0.52 8.58 -7.07
N MET A 83 0.63 8.61 -5.74
CA MET A 83 -0.03 7.63 -4.87
C MET A 83 -1.56 7.70 -5.00
N ILE A 84 -2.15 8.91 -5.03
CA ILE A 84 -3.60 9.08 -5.24
C ILE A 84 -4.01 8.47 -6.59
N ARG A 85 -3.26 8.71 -7.67
CA ARG A 85 -3.56 8.15 -8.98
C ARG A 85 -3.43 6.63 -9.01
N HIS A 86 -2.44 6.09 -8.33
CA HIS A 86 -2.27 4.64 -8.18
C HIS A 86 -3.43 4.02 -7.38
N SER A 87 -3.85 4.68 -6.32
CA SER A 87 -4.97 4.21 -5.47
C SER A 87 -6.31 4.19 -6.22
N ASP A 88 -6.55 5.14 -7.13
CA ASP A 88 -7.70 5.11 -8.04
C ASP A 88 -7.67 3.84 -8.92
N PHE A 89 -6.49 3.46 -9.37
CA PHE A 89 -6.30 2.22 -10.12
C PHE A 89 -6.56 0.98 -9.25
N SER A 90 -6.01 0.97 -8.04
CA SER A 90 -6.18 -0.16 -7.10
C SER A 90 -7.64 -0.39 -6.74
N GLU A 91 -8.43 0.67 -6.56
CA GLU A 91 -9.87 0.56 -6.30
C GLU A 91 -10.60 -0.12 -7.47
N ARG A 92 -10.31 0.28 -8.71
CA ARG A 92 -10.92 -0.27 -9.92
C ARG A 92 -10.55 -1.72 -10.23
N MET A 93 -9.53 -2.25 -9.60
CA MET A 93 -9.14 -3.65 -9.73
C MET A 93 -9.96 -4.59 -8.82
N ILE A 94 -10.81 -4.03 -7.95
CA ILE A 94 -11.66 -4.82 -7.07
C ILE A 94 -12.95 -5.17 -7.80
N MET A 95 -13.17 -6.45 -8.03
CA MET A 95 -14.41 -6.95 -8.64
C MET A 95 -15.61 -6.76 -7.69
N PRO A 96 -16.85 -6.76 -8.20
CA PRO A 96 -18.05 -6.56 -7.37
C PRO A 96 -18.22 -7.54 -6.22
N ASP A 97 -17.60 -8.71 -6.30
CA ASP A 97 -17.58 -9.73 -5.26
C ASP A 97 -16.37 -9.64 -4.31
N GLY A 98 -15.54 -8.60 -4.43
CA GLY A 98 -14.35 -8.40 -3.63
C GLY A 98 -13.12 -9.19 -4.11
N VAL A 99 -13.21 -9.89 -5.24
CA VAL A 99 -12.06 -10.54 -5.85
C VAL A 99 -11.14 -9.48 -6.49
N PHE A 100 -9.84 -9.71 -6.45
CA PHE A 100 -8.85 -8.89 -7.15
C PHE A 100 -7.76 -9.79 -7.76
N PRO A 101 -7.11 -9.37 -8.85
CA PRO A 101 -6.15 -10.21 -9.53
C PRO A 101 -4.88 -10.40 -8.70
N ALA A 102 -4.36 -11.64 -8.67
CA ALA A 102 -3.02 -11.93 -8.17
C ALA A 102 -2.02 -11.72 -9.31
N PHE A 103 -1.16 -10.71 -9.23
CA PHE A 103 -0.12 -10.49 -10.21
C PHE A 103 1.18 -9.97 -9.58
N GLY A 104 2.29 -10.16 -10.29
CA GLY A 104 3.60 -9.75 -9.83
C GLY A 104 4.11 -10.60 -8.67
N ARG A 105 5.17 -10.12 -8.03
CA ARG A 105 5.77 -10.78 -6.87
C ARG A 105 5.03 -10.45 -5.58
N SER A 106 5.27 -11.26 -4.55
CA SER A 106 4.73 -11.07 -3.19
C SER A 106 3.20 -11.10 -3.12
N ALA A 107 2.52 -11.79 -4.06
CA ALA A 107 1.07 -11.96 -4.05
C ALA A 107 0.55 -12.59 -2.74
N THR A 108 1.41 -13.35 -2.04
CA THR A 108 1.12 -13.94 -0.72
C THR A 108 0.86 -12.91 0.38
N TYR A 109 1.16 -11.62 0.15
CA TYR A 109 0.84 -10.54 1.10
C TYR A 109 -0.61 -10.05 0.98
N ARG A 110 -1.40 -10.67 0.11
CA ARG A 110 -2.86 -10.55 0.02
C ARG A 110 -3.33 -9.09 0.06
N THR A 111 -4.11 -8.76 1.07
CA THR A 111 -4.71 -7.43 1.29
C THR A 111 -3.70 -6.30 1.52
N GLY A 112 -2.43 -6.61 1.70
CA GLY A 112 -1.34 -5.62 1.61
C GLY A 112 -1.32 -4.87 0.29
N ALA A 113 -1.83 -5.48 -0.80
CA ALA A 113 -2.03 -4.86 -2.10
C ALA A 113 -2.91 -3.58 -2.07
N PHE A 114 -3.57 -3.31 -0.96
CA PHE A 114 -4.41 -2.11 -0.79
C PHE A 114 -3.86 -1.11 0.24
N GLN A 115 -2.59 -1.22 0.60
CA GLN A 115 -2.00 -0.25 1.54
C GLN A 115 -2.09 1.18 1.01
N SER A 116 -1.73 1.43 -0.25
CA SER A 116 -1.81 2.77 -0.85
C SER A 116 -3.23 3.34 -0.81
N LEU A 117 -4.23 2.56 -1.19
CA LEU A 117 -5.64 2.97 -1.16
C LEU A 117 -6.10 3.27 0.27
N SER A 118 -5.78 2.40 1.21
CA SER A 118 -6.10 2.57 2.63
C SER A 118 -5.39 3.78 3.24
N GLN A 119 -4.15 4.06 2.83
CA GLN A 119 -3.38 5.23 3.28
C GLN A 119 -3.96 6.54 2.73
N VAL A 120 -4.35 6.57 1.46
CA VAL A 120 -5.00 7.75 0.85
C VAL A 120 -6.33 8.06 1.56
N ALA A 121 -7.09 7.02 1.92
CA ALA A 121 -8.31 7.18 2.72
C ALA A 121 -8.00 7.72 4.12
N LEU A 122 -7.02 7.13 4.83
CA LEU A 122 -6.58 7.60 6.16
C LEU A 122 -6.10 9.04 6.15
N MET A 123 -5.37 9.44 5.12
CA MET A 123 -4.89 10.82 4.93
C MET A 123 -6.00 11.79 4.51
N LYS A 124 -7.20 11.31 4.20
CA LYS A 124 -8.36 12.11 3.72
C LYS A 124 -8.06 12.90 2.44
N ILE A 125 -7.34 12.26 1.52
CA ILE A 125 -6.91 12.86 0.25
C ILE A 125 -7.42 12.06 -0.96
N LEU A 126 -8.52 11.33 -0.81
CA LEU A 126 -9.19 10.68 -1.94
C LEU A 126 -9.55 11.71 -3.02
N PRO A 127 -9.46 11.35 -4.30
CA PRO A 127 -9.93 12.23 -5.36
C PRO A 127 -11.44 12.47 -5.22
N SER A 128 -11.92 13.63 -5.65
CA SER A 128 -13.31 14.07 -5.42
C SER A 128 -14.39 13.15 -6.01
N TYR A 129 -14.03 12.29 -6.92
CA TYR A 129 -14.92 11.31 -7.56
C TYR A 129 -14.88 9.93 -6.92
N ILE A 130 -14.06 9.72 -5.88
CA ILE A 130 -14.04 8.49 -5.07
C ILE A 130 -14.45 8.86 -3.64
N HIS A 131 -15.59 8.34 -3.21
CA HIS A 131 -16.11 8.66 -1.89
C HIS A 131 -15.49 7.76 -0.81
N PRO A 132 -15.34 8.25 0.43
CA PRO A 132 -14.81 7.44 1.52
C PRO A 132 -15.58 6.14 1.77
N ALA A 133 -16.92 6.17 1.69
CA ALA A 133 -17.74 4.98 1.87
C ALA A 133 -17.56 3.96 0.74
N GLN A 134 -17.35 4.41 -0.50
CA GLN A 134 -17.03 3.56 -1.64
C GLN A 134 -15.76 2.75 -1.35
N VAL A 135 -14.69 3.40 -0.89
CA VAL A 135 -13.42 2.73 -0.52
C VAL A 135 -13.63 1.75 0.64
N ARG A 136 -14.39 2.15 1.66
CA ARG A 136 -14.74 1.25 2.77
C ARG A 136 -15.44 -0.01 2.27
N CYS A 137 -16.45 0.15 1.42
CA CYS A 137 -17.23 -0.98 0.91
C CYS A 137 -16.38 -1.90 0.05
N ALA A 138 -15.55 -1.34 -0.85
CA ALA A 138 -14.61 -2.10 -1.66
C ALA A 138 -13.61 -2.90 -0.81
N LEU A 139 -12.94 -2.24 0.14
CA LEU A 139 -11.98 -2.91 1.02
C LEU A 139 -12.67 -3.96 1.92
N THR A 140 -13.88 -3.69 2.40
CA THR A 140 -14.64 -4.67 3.19
C THR A 140 -14.95 -5.91 2.36
N ALA A 141 -15.38 -5.73 1.11
CA ALA A 141 -15.64 -6.86 0.21
C ALA A 141 -14.37 -7.70 -0.01
N VAL A 142 -13.23 -7.05 -0.23
CA VAL A 142 -11.93 -7.73 -0.36
C VAL A 142 -11.59 -8.53 0.91
N PHE A 143 -11.74 -7.94 2.09
CA PHE A 143 -11.37 -8.61 3.34
C PHE A 143 -12.30 -9.78 3.66
N VAL A 144 -13.60 -9.61 3.43
CA VAL A 144 -14.57 -10.70 3.60
C VAL A 144 -14.26 -11.83 2.63
N ASN A 145 -14.09 -11.53 1.33
CA ASN A 145 -13.75 -12.54 0.33
C ASN A 145 -12.45 -13.29 0.68
N MET A 146 -11.45 -12.57 1.18
CA MET A 146 -10.14 -13.16 1.47
C MET A 146 -10.12 -13.99 2.77
N TYR A 147 -10.86 -13.57 3.80
CA TYR A 147 -10.69 -14.12 5.14
C TYR A 147 -11.92 -14.83 5.70
N ASP A 148 -13.10 -14.65 5.13
CA ASP A 148 -14.29 -15.41 5.50
C ASP A 148 -14.19 -16.81 4.89
N GLY A 149 -14.47 -17.85 5.70
CA GLY A 149 -14.35 -19.24 5.27
C GLY A 149 -13.04 -19.97 5.65
N ASN A 150 -12.08 -19.27 6.26
CA ASN A 150 -10.87 -19.81 6.91
C ASN A 150 -9.86 -20.55 6.02
N GLN A 151 -10.00 -20.57 4.71
CA GLN A 151 -9.06 -21.26 3.82
C GLN A 151 -7.63 -20.68 3.83
N ASN A 152 -7.51 -19.44 4.30
CA ASN A 152 -6.24 -18.73 4.41
C ASN A 152 -5.56 -18.89 5.77
N PHE A 153 -6.18 -19.67 6.69
CA PHE A 153 -5.65 -19.93 8.01
C PHE A 153 -5.44 -21.46 8.23
N ASP A 154 -4.44 -21.80 9.01
CA ASP A 154 -4.25 -23.17 9.48
C ASP A 154 -5.17 -23.46 10.69
N LYS A 155 -5.13 -24.69 11.17
CA LYS A 155 -5.92 -25.14 12.33
C LYS A 155 -5.65 -24.39 13.64
N ASN A 156 -4.55 -23.63 13.70
CA ASN A 156 -4.15 -22.82 14.85
C ASN A 156 -4.47 -21.32 14.66
N GLY A 157 -5.06 -20.94 13.51
CA GLY A 157 -5.39 -19.56 13.18
C GLY A 157 -4.22 -18.76 12.59
N TRP A 158 -3.15 -19.40 12.13
CA TRP A 158 -2.06 -18.73 11.44
C TRP A 158 -2.28 -18.68 9.93
N LEU A 159 -1.93 -17.56 9.31
CA LEU A 159 -1.95 -17.44 7.85
C LEU A 159 -1.08 -18.51 7.20
N VAL A 160 -1.60 -19.17 6.19
CA VAL A 160 -0.86 -20.14 5.38
C VAL A 160 -0.20 -19.46 4.18
N LEU A 161 0.90 -20.05 3.69
CA LEU A 161 1.57 -19.59 2.47
C LEU A 161 0.62 -19.74 1.26
N GLY A 162 0.40 -18.65 0.54
CA GLY A 162 -0.44 -18.61 -0.64
C GLY A 162 -1.18 -17.29 -0.79
N PHE A 163 -1.91 -17.15 -1.88
CA PHE A 163 -2.79 -16.00 -2.15
C PHE A 163 -4.21 -16.29 -1.62
N ASN A 164 -4.83 -17.38 -2.07
CA ASN A 164 -6.15 -17.79 -1.60
C ASN A 164 -6.11 -19.30 -1.29
N GLY A 165 -5.85 -19.63 -0.04
CA GLY A 165 -5.57 -20.98 0.43
C GLY A 165 -4.06 -21.25 0.56
N HIS A 166 -3.74 -22.53 0.84
CA HIS A 166 -2.35 -22.98 0.95
C HIS A 166 -1.77 -23.28 -0.43
N GLN A 167 -0.97 -22.36 -0.93
CA GLN A 167 -0.34 -22.36 -2.26
C GLN A 167 1.15 -21.98 -2.11
N PRO A 168 1.97 -22.86 -1.53
CA PRO A 168 3.37 -22.55 -1.21
C PRO A 168 4.22 -22.25 -2.47
N GLU A 169 3.81 -22.71 -3.63
CA GLU A 169 4.44 -22.46 -4.91
C GLU A 169 4.33 -20.98 -5.36
N LEU A 170 3.39 -20.22 -4.80
CA LEU A 170 3.28 -18.77 -5.02
C LEU A 170 4.21 -17.95 -4.12
N ALA A 171 4.90 -18.60 -3.20
CA ALA A 171 5.83 -17.92 -2.32
C ALA A 171 7.15 -17.64 -3.04
N ASP A 172 7.57 -16.39 -3.02
CA ASP A 172 8.91 -16.01 -3.46
C ASP A 172 9.97 -16.62 -2.51
N TYR A 173 11.20 -16.75 -2.98
CA TYR A 173 12.31 -17.33 -2.20
C TYR A 173 12.57 -16.66 -0.83
N TYR A 174 12.16 -15.40 -0.68
CA TYR A 174 12.29 -14.62 0.55
C TYR A 174 11.04 -14.69 1.44
N THR A 175 9.94 -15.27 0.96
CA THR A 175 8.67 -15.28 1.71
C THR A 175 8.74 -16.31 2.84
N THR A 176 8.40 -15.87 4.04
CA THR A 176 8.28 -16.72 5.23
C THR A 176 6.85 -16.65 5.78
N THR A 177 6.51 -17.52 6.72
CA THR A 177 5.22 -17.47 7.41
C THR A 177 4.97 -16.14 8.13
N GLY A 178 6.03 -15.46 8.61
CA GLY A 178 5.93 -14.13 9.21
C GLY A 178 5.67 -13.03 8.19
N SER A 179 6.16 -13.18 6.94
CA SER A 179 5.98 -12.19 5.88
C SER A 179 4.50 -11.99 5.49
N LEU A 180 3.66 -13.00 5.69
CA LEU A 180 2.24 -12.97 5.33
C LEU A 180 1.46 -11.89 6.08
N TYR A 181 1.95 -11.47 7.25
CA TYR A 181 1.33 -10.41 8.05
C TYR A 181 1.51 -9.00 7.45
N MET A 182 2.24 -8.85 6.34
CA MET A 182 2.15 -7.69 5.47
C MET A 182 0.71 -7.45 4.94
N ALA A 183 -0.13 -8.47 4.97
CA ALA A 183 -1.56 -8.35 4.70
C ALA A 183 -2.26 -7.28 5.56
N THR A 184 -1.78 -7.05 6.80
CA THR A 184 -2.35 -6.04 7.72
C THR A 184 -2.14 -4.61 7.24
N LEU A 185 -1.26 -4.36 6.28
CA LEU A 185 -1.03 -3.03 5.72
C LEU A 185 -2.28 -2.48 4.99
N GLY A 186 -3.18 -3.34 4.53
CA GLY A 186 -4.47 -2.94 3.99
C GLY A 186 -5.43 -2.33 5.00
N PHE A 187 -5.17 -2.46 6.31
CA PHE A 187 -6.04 -1.99 7.38
C PHE A 187 -5.75 -0.56 7.89
N LEU A 188 -4.95 0.23 7.21
CA LEU A 188 -4.58 1.58 7.66
C LEU A 188 -5.80 2.49 7.90
N ALA A 189 -6.86 2.34 7.12
CA ALA A 189 -8.10 3.11 7.29
C ALA A 189 -8.79 2.88 8.64
N LEU A 190 -8.48 1.79 9.37
CA LEU A 190 -8.94 1.59 10.75
C LEU A 190 -8.45 2.67 11.72
N GLY A 191 -7.43 3.45 11.34
CA GLY A 191 -6.96 4.60 12.10
C GLY A 191 -7.88 5.83 12.04
N LEU A 192 -8.92 5.82 11.19
CA LEU A 192 -9.89 6.92 11.10
C LEU A 192 -10.81 6.94 12.33
N PRO A 193 -11.19 8.15 12.82
CA PRO A 193 -12.17 8.28 13.91
C PRO A 193 -13.49 7.60 13.57
N ALA A 194 -14.20 7.08 14.59
CA ALA A 194 -15.44 6.35 14.38
C ALA A 194 -16.58 7.19 13.77
N ASP A 195 -16.51 8.50 13.91
CA ASP A 195 -17.45 9.47 13.34
C ASP A 195 -17.05 9.99 11.96
N ASP A 196 -15.97 9.46 11.37
CA ASP A 196 -15.55 9.81 10.02
C ASP A 196 -16.57 9.36 8.96
N TYR A 197 -16.69 10.13 7.89
CA TYR A 197 -17.55 9.77 6.74
C TYR A 197 -17.21 8.42 6.12
N PHE A 198 -15.99 7.98 6.26
CA PHE A 198 -15.57 6.63 5.87
C PHE A 198 -16.44 5.56 6.55
N TRP A 199 -16.77 5.75 7.85
CA TRP A 199 -17.58 4.80 8.63
C TRP A 199 -19.06 5.11 8.60
N THR A 200 -19.44 6.38 8.62
CA THR A 200 -20.83 6.83 8.90
C THR A 200 -21.70 6.94 7.66
N ASN A 201 -21.12 7.08 6.47
CA ASN A 201 -21.89 7.10 5.23
C ASN A 201 -22.51 5.73 4.93
N SER A 202 -23.64 5.76 4.21
CA SER A 202 -24.32 4.56 3.73
C SER A 202 -23.42 3.72 2.82
N PHE A 203 -23.88 2.52 2.45
CA PHE A 203 -23.23 1.68 1.45
C PHE A 203 -23.15 2.44 0.11
N GLU A 204 -22.00 2.35 -0.52
CA GLU A 204 -21.74 2.86 -1.85
C GLU A 204 -21.01 1.79 -2.68
N GLU A 205 -21.49 1.59 -3.90
CA GLU A 205 -20.84 0.72 -4.87
C GLU A 205 -19.49 1.36 -5.29
N TRP A 206 -18.52 0.52 -5.56
CA TRP A 206 -17.21 0.95 -6.11
C TRP A 206 -17.17 0.73 -7.63
N THR A 207 -16.13 1.26 -8.28
CA THR A 207 -16.09 1.43 -9.75
C THR A 207 -15.66 0.16 -10.48
#